data_1106c4f3843d25f9c334ea4238c59d22
#
_entry.id   1106c4f3843d25f9c334ea4238c59d22
#
_cell.length_a   1.000
_cell.length_b   1.000
_cell.length_c   1.000
_cell.angle_alpha   90.00
_cell.angle_beta   90.00
_cell.angle_gamma   90.00
#
_symmetry.space_group_name_H-M   'P 1'
#
loop_
_entity.id
_entity.type
_entity.pdbx_description
1 polymer ?
#
loop_
_entity_poly.entity_id
_entity_poly.type
_entity_poly.pdbx_seq_one_letter_code
_entity_poly.pdbx_strand_id
1 'polypeptide(L)'
;MIEVLVGCMIPMWITIDTLPEYRGCMEVASKVEYVLEHTDLVQRYFKEDDILQALNVIYCESSGIPDAVGENTNGTADVGLWQFNDNTWAWLKPKLGIISNRTNKEVSTAVASWLVYNDGWHHWNSSKHCWKGYKNEMLWLQTRESMRSN
;
A
#
# COMPACT_ATOMS: atom_id res chain seq x y z
N MET A 1 8.62 -4.31 -16.32
CA MET A 1 7.54 -3.54 -16.97
C MET A 1 6.58 -4.36 -17.85
N ILE A 2 6.93 -5.59 -18.25
CA ILE A 2 6.11 -6.41 -19.17
C ILE A 2 5.17 -7.39 -18.43
N GLU A 3 5.49 -7.77 -17.21
CA GLU A 3 4.79 -8.87 -16.51
C GLU A 3 3.46 -8.47 -15.86
N VAL A 4 3.28 -7.22 -15.46
CA VAL A 4 2.01 -6.74 -14.87
C VAL A 4 0.89 -6.63 -15.92
N LEU A 5 1.26 -6.41 -17.18
CA LEU A 5 0.31 -6.29 -18.29
C LEU A 5 -0.30 -7.62 -18.74
N VAL A 6 0.30 -8.76 -18.35
CA VAL A 6 -0.21 -10.09 -18.73
C VAL A 6 -1.54 -10.41 -18.04
N GLY A 7 -1.83 -9.80 -16.89
CA GLY A 7 -3.11 -9.97 -16.18
C GLY A 7 -4.30 -9.27 -16.86
N CYS A 8 -4.04 -8.18 -17.58
CA CYS A 8 -5.04 -7.49 -18.37
C CYS A 8 -4.88 -7.90 -19.84
N MET A 9 -5.26 -9.14 -20.17
CA MET A 9 -5.22 -9.58 -21.58
C MET A 9 -5.99 -8.59 -22.43
N ILE A 10 -5.27 -7.93 -23.35
CA ILE A 10 -5.90 -7.12 -24.38
C ILE A 10 -6.81 -8.08 -25.15
N PRO A 11 -8.14 -7.97 -25.04
CA PRO A 11 -8.99 -8.74 -25.92
C PRO A 11 -8.59 -8.35 -27.33
N MET A 12 -8.40 -9.32 -28.21
CA MET A 12 -7.98 -9.10 -29.61
C MET A 12 -8.93 -8.12 -30.36
N TRP A 13 -10.04 -7.76 -29.70
CA TRP A 13 -11.05 -6.80 -30.11
C TRP A 13 -11.45 -5.91 -28.93
N ILE A 14 -10.88 -4.71 -28.80
CA ILE A 14 -11.39 -3.69 -27.89
C ILE A 14 -12.60 -3.06 -28.58
N THR A 15 -13.79 -3.34 -28.08
CA THR A 15 -15.03 -2.67 -28.47
C THR A 15 -15.33 -1.54 -27.47
N ILE A 16 -16.25 -0.63 -27.83
CA ILE A 16 -16.72 0.43 -26.92
C ILE A 16 -17.27 -0.18 -25.63
N ASP A 17 -17.90 -1.35 -25.68
CA ASP A 17 -18.50 -2.03 -24.55
C ASP A 17 -17.48 -2.67 -23.60
N THR A 18 -16.32 -3.11 -24.11
CA THR A 18 -15.23 -3.73 -23.31
C THR A 18 -14.19 -2.71 -22.81
N LEU A 19 -14.21 -1.48 -23.33
CA LEU A 19 -13.26 -0.43 -22.95
C LEU A 19 -13.30 -0.05 -21.45
N PRO A 20 -14.46 0.04 -20.76
CA PRO A 20 -14.52 0.32 -19.34
C PRO A 20 -13.85 -0.78 -18.50
N GLU A 21 -14.06 -2.05 -18.82
CA GLU A 21 -13.46 -3.20 -18.10
C GLU A 21 -11.95 -3.20 -18.28
N TYR A 22 -11.46 -2.94 -19.49
CA TYR A 22 -10.04 -2.81 -19.77
C TYR A 22 -9.39 -1.65 -18.98
N ARG A 23 -10.03 -0.48 -18.94
CA ARG A 23 -9.55 0.68 -18.17
C ARG A 23 -9.49 0.36 -16.68
N GLY A 24 -10.52 -0.27 -16.11
CA GLY A 24 -10.55 -0.70 -14.72
C GLY A 24 -9.41 -1.67 -14.40
N CYS A 25 -9.15 -2.64 -15.27
CA CYS A 25 -8.04 -3.58 -15.11
C CYS A 25 -6.68 -2.86 -15.13
N MET A 26 -6.46 -1.92 -16.06
CA MET A 26 -5.22 -1.16 -16.15
C MET A 26 -4.99 -0.26 -14.94
N GLU A 27 -6.05 0.32 -14.39
CA GLU A 27 -5.97 1.11 -13.15
C GLU A 27 -5.52 0.25 -11.96
N VAL A 28 -6.10 -0.93 -11.80
CA VAL A 28 -5.70 -1.89 -10.75
C VAL A 28 -4.25 -2.34 -10.96
N ALA A 29 -3.87 -2.67 -12.19
CA ALA A 29 -2.51 -3.09 -12.52
C ALA A 29 -1.48 -2.01 -12.17
N SER A 30 -1.75 -0.75 -12.50
CA SER A 30 -0.86 0.37 -12.15
C SER A 30 -0.70 0.53 -10.64
N LYS A 31 -1.79 0.43 -9.87
CA LYS A 31 -1.74 0.51 -8.41
C LYS A 31 -0.92 -0.64 -7.81
N VAL A 32 -1.08 -1.84 -8.34
CA VAL A 32 -0.29 -3.01 -7.91
C VAL A 32 1.19 -2.80 -8.21
N GLU A 33 1.54 -2.29 -9.39
CA GLU A 33 2.93 -2.00 -9.76
C GLU A 33 3.57 -1.00 -8.78
N TYR A 34 2.91 0.12 -8.47
CA TYR A 34 3.41 1.10 -7.49
C TYR A 34 3.60 0.49 -6.10
N VAL A 35 2.69 -0.36 -5.66
CA VAL A 35 2.81 -1.03 -4.36
C VAL A 35 3.98 -2.00 -4.34
N LEU A 36 4.19 -2.76 -5.41
CA LEU A 36 5.29 -3.72 -5.51
C LEU A 36 6.68 -3.08 -5.51
N GLU A 37 6.80 -1.83 -5.94
CA GLU A 37 8.05 -1.05 -5.82
C GLU A 37 8.51 -0.88 -4.36
N HIS A 38 7.61 -1.08 -3.39
CA HIS A 38 7.90 -1.00 -1.96
C HIS A 38 8.16 -2.36 -1.30
N THR A 39 8.18 -3.45 -2.05
CA THR A 39 8.37 -4.81 -1.49
C THR A 39 9.65 -4.91 -0.69
N ASP A 40 10.78 -4.50 -1.25
CA ASP A 40 12.09 -4.54 -0.57
C ASP A 40 12.11 -3.65 0.69
N LEU A 41 11.41 -2.52 0.66
CA LEU A 41 11.27 -1.64 1.80
C LEU A 41 10.47 -2.32 2.92
N VAL A 42 9.34 -2.92 2.60
CA VAL A 42 8.49 -3.63 3.56
C VAL A 42 9.22 -4.83 4.16
N GLN A 43 9.95 -5.61 3.36
CA GLN A 43 10.74 -6.76 3.81
C GLN A 43 11.81 -6.40 4.85
N ARG A 44 12.35 -5.18 4.84
CA ARG A 44 13.34 -4.74 5.84
C ARG A 44 12.76 -4.50 7.23
N TYR A 45 11.46 -4.24 7.33
CA TYR A 45 10.82 -3.84 8.58
C TYR A 45 9.77 -4.83 9.08
N PHE A 46 9.17 -5.64 8.21
CA PHE A 46 8.10 -6.56 8.56
C PHE A 46 8.57 -8.02 8.52
N LYS A 47 7.97 -8.86 9.37
CA LYS A 47 8.16 -10.30 9.31
C LYS A 47 7.56 -10.85 8.01
N GLU A 48 8.09 -11.97 7.54
CA GLU A 48 7.69 -12.60 6.28
C GLU A 48 6.17 -12.81 6.19
N ASP A 49 5.55 -13.31 7.24
CA ASP A 49 4.10 -13.57 7.30
C ASP A 49 3.24 -12.30 7.21
N ASP A 50 3.80 -11.14 7.53
CA ASP A 50 3.10 -9.85 7.54
C ASP A 50 3.31 -9.02 6.25
N ILE A 51 4.25 -9.40 5.38
CA ILE A 51 4.61 -8.62 4.18
C ILE A 51 3.40 -8.39 3.28
N LEU A 52 2.66 -9.45 2.97
CA LEU A 52 1.49 -9.35 2.09
C LEU A 52 0.41 -8.45 2.70
N GLN A 53 0.18 -8.54 4.00
CA GLN A 53 -0.78 -7.67 4.68
C GLN A 53 -0.31 -6.21 4.68
N ALA A 54 0.97 -5.96 4.91
CA ALA A 54 1.57 -4.63 4.83
C ALA A 54 1.41 -4.01 3.45
N LEU A 55 1.69 -4.76 2.38
CA LEU A 55 1.48 -4.31 0.99
C LEU A 55 0.00 -4.06 0.67
N ASN A 56 -0.91 -4.88 1.20
CA ASN A 56 -2.36 -4.63 1.06
C ASN A 56 -2.80 -3.35 1.77
N VAL A 57 -2.27 -3.05 2.96
CA VAL A 57 -2.55 -1.78 3.65
C VAL A 57 -2.04 -0.61 2.79
N ILE A 58 -0.81 -0.65 2.31
CA ILE A 58 -0.27 0.38 1.41
C ILE A 58 -1.15 0.56 0.17
N TYR A 59 -1.61 -0.53 -0.44
CA TYR A 59 -2.52 -0.49 -1.58
C TYR A 59 -3.81 0.25 -1.27
N CYS A 60 -4.42 -0.04 -0.11
CA CYS A 60 -5.70 0.53 0.30
C CYS A 60 -5.60 1.98 0.76
N GLU A 61 -4.47 2.37 1.35
CA GLU A 61 -4.26 3.70 1.93
C GLU A 61 -3.79 4.73 0.89
N SER A 62 -2.76 4.40 0.14
CA SER A 62 -2.08 5.35 -0.75
C SER A 62 -1.96 4.91 -2.20
N SER A 63 -2.39 3.70 -2.55
CA SER A 63 -2.08 3.06 -3.85
C SER A 63 -0.57 3.03 -4.16
N GLY A 64 0.27 2.97 -3.12
CA GLY A 64 1.73 2.96 -3.25
C GLY A 64 2.38 4.34 -3.44
N ILE A 65 1.64 5.45 -3.25
CA ILE A 65 2.14 6.81 -3.48
C ILE A 65 2.70 7.38 -2.17
N PRO A 66 4.04 7.64 -2.06
CA PRO A 66 4.66 8.05 -0.80
C PRO A 66 4.30 9.46 -0.32
N ASP A 67 3.87 10.34 -1.20
CA ASP A 67 3.48 11.72 -0.91
C ASP A 67 1.96 11.94 -1.02
N ALA A 68 1.17 10.86 -1.02
CA ALA A 68 -0.29 10.95 -1.01
C ALA A 68 -0.79 11.75 0.20
N VAL A 69 -1.79 12.60 -0.02
CA VAL A 69 -2.45 13.42 1.00
C VAL A 69 -3.95 13.23 0.91
N GLY A 70 -4.56 12.78 2.01
CA GLY A 70 -6.01 12.70 2.18
C GLY A 70 -6.47 13.74 3.21
N GLU A 71 -7.34 14.67 2.82
CA GLU A 71 -7.92 15.64 3.73
C GLU A 71 -9.15 15.10 4.42
N ASN A 72 -9.23 15.27 5.73
CA ASN A 72 -10.34 14.85 6.56
C ASN A 72 -11.29 16.03 6.84
N THR A 73 -12.57 15.73 7.02
CA THR A 73 -13.61 16.74 7.32
C THR A 73 -13.39 17.49 8.64
N ASN A 74 -12.58 16.94 9.55
CA ASN A 74 -12.23 17.55 10.82
C ASN A 74 -10.99 18.47 10.74
N GLY A 75 -10.48 18.75 9.54
CA GLY A 75 -9.31 19.60 9.30
C GLY A 75 -7.96 18.93 9.51
N THR A 76 -7.90 17.62 9.80
CA THR A 76 -6.65 16.85 9.81
C THR A 76 -6.37 16.26 8.43
N ALA A 77 -5.12 15.88 8.18
CA ALA A 77 -4.73 15.17 6.98
C ALA A 77 -4.11 13.82 7.32
N ASP A 78 -4.35 12.84 6.45
CA ASP A 78 -3.67 11.56 6.40
C ASP A 78 -2.61 11.63 5.30
N VAL A 79 -1.36 11.33 5.62
CA VAL A 79 -0.26 11.62 4.68
C VAL A 79 0.70 10.45 4.57
N GLY A 80 1.19 10.28 3.34
CA GLY A 80 2.28 9.37 3.02
C GLY A 80 1.83 7.97 2.64
N LEU A 81 2.80 7.09 2.49
CA LEU A 81 2.60 5.71 2.05
C LEU A 81 1.59 4.95 2.93
N TRP A 82 1.60 5.21 4.24
CA TRP A 82 0.79 4.57 5.26
C TRP A 82 -0.39 5.42 5.74
N GLN A 83 -0.61 6.59 5.14
CA GLN A 83 -1.68 7.54 5.47
C GLN A 83 -1.79 7.84 6.97
N PHE A 84 -0.65 8.17 7.59
CA PHE A 84 -0.65 8.57 9.00
C PHE A 84 -1.39 9.87 9.21
N ASN A 85 -2.37 9.87 10.13
CA ASN A 85 -3.08 11.07 10.55
C ASN A 85 -2.17 12.06 11.28
N ASP A 86 -2.46 13.36 11.18
CA ASP A 86 -1.74 14.42 11.87
C ASP A 86 -1.58 14.16 13.36
N ASN A 87 -2.66 13.75 14.04
CA ASN A 87 -2.66 13.51 15.48
C ASN A 87 -1.81 12.28 15.84
N THR A 88 -1.92 11.21 15.05
CA THR A 88 -1.12 10.00 15.25
C THR A 88 0.36 10.29 15.08
N TRP A 89 0.72 11.04 14.06
CA TRP A 89 2.11 11.40 13.82
C TRP A 89 2.68 12.32 14.89
N ALA A 90 1.91 13.32 15.33
CA ALA A 90 2.29 14.21 16.43
C ALA A 90 2.51 13.46 17.75
N TRP A 91 1.71 12.43 18.03
CA TRP A 91 1.88 11.55 19.20
C TRP A 91 3.13 10.67 19.09
N LEU A 92 3.43 10.13 17.90
CA LEU A 92 4.57 9.23 17.68
C LEU A 92 5.92 9.95 17.64
N LYS A 93 5.96 11.17 17.11
CA LYS A 93 7.21 11.93 16.94
C LYS A 93 8.07 11.99 18.21
N PRO A 94 7.58 12.50 19.35
CA PRO A 94 8.38 12.57 20.56
C PRO A 94 8.65 11.17 21.16
N LYS A 95 7.73 10.24 20.99
CA LYS A 95 7.84 8.88 21.54
C LYS A 95 8.96 8.07 20.86
N LEU A 96 9.15 8.26 19.57
CA LEU A 96 10.11 7.51 18.76
C LEU A 96 11.32 8.33 18.31
N GLY A 97 11.41 9.60 18.72
CA GLY A 97 12.48 10.50 18.29
C GLY A 97 12.48 10.79 16.79
N ILE A 98 11.30 10.83 16.16
CA ILE A 98 11.17 11.03 14.72
C ILE A 98 11.46 12.49 14.37
N ILE A 99 12.44 12.74 13.50
CA ILE A 99 12.78 14.07 12.99
C ILE A 99 12.26 14.31 11.56
N SER A 100 11.92 13.24 10.84
CA SER A 100 11.44 13.29 9.46
C SER A 100 9.93 13.49 9.37
N ASN A 101 9.41 13.64 8.17
CA ASN A 101 7.98 13.73 7.91
C ASN A 101 7.38 12.41 7.39
N ARG A 102 6.06 12.34 7.27
CA ARG A 102 5.31 11.13 6.87
C ARG A 102 5.51 10.72 5.41
N THR A 103 5.96 11.64 4.56
CA THR A 103 6.25 11.37 3.14
C THR A 103 7.59 10.64 2.94
N ASN A 104 8.44 10.63 3.96
CA ASN A 104 9.63 9.79 3.93
C ASN A 104 9.23 8.32 4.09
N LYS A 105 9.21 7.59 2.99
CA LYS A 105 8.74 6.20 2.93
C LYS A 105 9.52 5.25 3.86
N GLU A 106 10.82 5.48 4.03
CA GLU A 106 11.66 4.68 4.92
C GLU A 106 11.23 4.84 6.38
N VAL A 107 11.13 6.11 6.83
CA VAL A 107 10.74 6.44 8.21
C VAL A 107 9.28 6.04 8.47
N SER A 108 8.36 6.33 7.56
CA SER A 108 6.94 5.97 7.74
C SER A 108 6.74 4.45 7.78
N THR A 109 7.50 3.67 7.02
CA THR A 109 7.43 2.20 7.06
C THR A 109 8.01 1.64 8.35
N ALA A 110 9.12 2.18 8.85
CA ALA A 110 9.67 1.81 10.15
C ALA A 110 8.67 2.09 11.29
N VAL A 111 8.00 3.25 11.25
CA VAL A 111 6.97 3.64 12.21
C VAL A 111 5.74 2.71 12.13
N ALA A 112 5.30 2.38 10.91
CA ALA A 112 4.20 1.45 10.70
C ALA A 112 4.50 0.07 11.28
N SER A 113 5.68 -0.46 11.02
CA SER A 113 6.14 -1.73 11.60
C SER A 113 6.18 -1.67 13.12
N TRP A 114 6.72 -0.58 13.70
CA TRP A 114 6.72 -0.40 15.15
C TRP A 114 5.30 -0.42 15.73
N LEU A 115 4.34 0.28 15.13
CA LEU A 115 2.94 0.27 15.55
C LEU A 115 2.34 -1.14 15.47
N VAL A 116 2.52 -1.84 14.37
CA VAL A 116 1.99 -3.19 14.19
C VAL A 116 2.48 -4.13 15.28
N TYR A 117 3.76 -4.10 15.61
CA TYR A 117 4.35 -5.04 16.59
C TYR A 117 4.20 -4.62 18.05
N ASN A 118 3.82 -3.38 18.33
CA ASN A 118 3.56 -2.91 19.69
C ASN A 118 2.09 -2.72 20.02
N ASP A 119 1.24 -2.46 19.00
CA ASP A 119 -0.16 -2.10 19.20
C ASP A 119 -1.13 -2.76 18.19
N GLY A 120 -0.61 -3.39 17.14
CA GLY A 120 -1.39 -4.13 16.16
C GLY A 120 -1.87 -3.32 14.97
N TRP A 121 -2.63 -3.99 14.11
CA TRP A 121 -3.10 -3.45 12.83
C TRP A 121 -4.29 -2.48 12.93
N HIS A 122 -4.83 -2.25 14.14
CA HIS A 122 -6.07 -1.48 14.32
C HIS A 122 -5.98 0.00 13.91
N HIS A 123 -4.76 0.55 13.80
CA HIS A 123 -4.53 1.92 13.32
C HIS A 123 -5.06 2.13 11.89
N TRP A 124 -5.25 1.07 11.13
CA TRP A 124 -5.80 1.09 9.77
C TRP A 124 -7.21 0.49 9.69
N ASN A 125 -7.98 0.53 10.79
CA ASN A 125 -9.34 -0.04 10.83
C ASN A 125 -10.32 0.66 9.88
N SER A 126 -10.12 1.93 9.55
CA SER A 126 -10.94 2.67 8.58
C SER A 126 -10.95 2.01 7.19
N SER A 127 -9.81 1.48 6.76
CA SER A 127 -9.65 0.77 5.49
C SER A 127 -9.69 -0.75 5.61
N LYS A 128 -10.03 -1.29 6.79
CA LYS A 128 -10.01 -2.72 7.08
C LYS A 128 -10.84 -3.57 6.11
N HIS A 129 -11.95 -3.03 5.61
CA HIS A 129 -12.78 -3.67 4.60
C HIS A 129 -12.04 -3.89 3.27
N CYS A 130 -11.00 -3.07 3.00
CA CYS A 130 -10.16 -3.17 1.81
C CYS A 130 -9.01 -4.17 2.01
N TRP A 131 -8.25 -4.09 3.09
CA TRP A 131 -7.04 -4.89 3.25
C TRP A 131 -7.24 -6.22 3.97
N LYS A 132 -8.27 -6.35 4.82
CA LYS A 132 -8.55 -7.59 5.55
C LYS A 132 -9.52 -8.48 4.76
N GLY A 133 -9.00 -9.56 4.24
CA GLY A 133 -9.79 -10.52 3.45
C GLY A 133 -9.87 -10.17 1.96
N TYR A 134 -9.35 -9.03 1.55
CA TYR A 134 -9.16 -8.72 0.15
C TYR A 134 -7.91 -9.46 -0.34
N LYS A 135 -8.14 -10.62 -0.94
CA LYS A 135 -7.12 -11.25 -1.76
C LYS A 135 -7.10 -10.49 -3.08
N ASN A 136 -6.31 -9.42 -3.12
CA ASN A 136 -5.88 -8.93 -4.42
C ASN A 136 -5.02 -10.04 -5.03
N GLU A 137 -5.67 -10.91 -5.81
CA GLU A 137 -5.00 -12.10 -6.38
C GLU A 137 -3.77 -11.71 -7.18
N MET A 138 -3.81 -10.57 -7.85
CA MET A 138 -2.70 -10.04 -8.63
C MET A 138 -1.53 -9.64 -7.72
N LEU A 139 -1.79 -8.90 -6.64
CA LEU A 139 -0.77 -8.53 -5.66
C LEU A 139 -0.18 -9.76 -4.97
N TRP A 140 -1.03 -10.74 -4.61
CA TRP A 140 -0.61 -11.98 -3.98
C TRP A 140 0.30 -12.83 -4.88
N LEU A 141 -0.08 -13.01 -6.16
CA LEU A 141 0.71 -13.78 -7.12
C LEU A 141 2.08 -13.14 -7.35
N GLN A 142 2.12 -11.85 -7.61
CA GLN A 142 3.36 -11.13 -7.90
C GLN A 142 4.28 -11.00 -6.69
N THR A 143 3.72 -10.81 -5.49
CA THR A 143 4.52 -10.83 -4.25
C THR A 143 5.18 -12.18 -4.04
N ARG A 144 4.45 -13.30 -4.25
CA ARG A 144 5.04 -14.64 -4.15
C ARG A 144 6.15 -14.90 -5.17
N GLU A 145 6.00 -14.41 -6.39
CA GLU A 145 7.04 -14.55 -7.41
C GLU A 145 8.29 -13.76 -7.05
N SER A 146 8.13 -12.51 -6.62
CA SER A 146 9.25 -11.67 -6.15
C SER A 146 10.01 -12.30 -4.98
N MET A 147 9.31 -12.86 -4.00
CA MET A 147 9.92 -13.52 -2.83
C MET A 147 10.65 -14.82 -3.17
N ARG A 148 10.30 -15.50 -4.28
CA ARG A 148 10.97 -16.73 -4.74
C ARG A 148 12.24 -16.46 -5.55
N SER A 149 12.38 -15.25 -6.05
CA SER A 149 13.49 -14.85 -6.92
C SER A 149 14.70 -14.31 -6.14
N ASN A 150 14.54 -14.10 -4.83
CA ASN A 150 15.58 -13.69 -3.87
C ASN A 150 16.00 -14.86 -2.98
#